data_bdea7bf3ec2b40d2998a086f4e3a0dd4
#
_entry.id   bdea7bf3ec2b40d2998a086f4e3a0dd4
#
_cell.length_a   1.000
_cell.length_b   1.000
_cell.length_c   1.000
_cell.angle_alpha   90.00
_cell.angle_beta   90.00
_cell.angle_gamma   90.00
#
_symmetry.space_group_name_H-M   'P 1'
#
loop_
_entity.id
_entity.type
_entity.pdbx_description
1 polymer ?
#
loop_
_entity_poly.entity_id
_entity_poly.type
_entity_poly.pdbx_seq_one_letter_code
_entity_poly.pdbx_strand_id
1 'polypeptide(L)'
;MLINDLLRKYWKPVYCYLRHKGHTNEEAKDLTQGFFQEVVLGRKLVHQASQAKGSFRKFLLTALTRYVKSAYRKEIAQKRIPKSNLVAIDYIDATELVEPLTELTAEGSFHYAWVSSLLDEVFAEVEADCHAHNLTVHWNVYRDRVVEPIAHEAEPPSLAEICKKYNIENRKKASNMVVTVNRRVQAAIKRHLRQALSEETTVEDETKEIVRTLLKIAQPDV
;
A
#
# COMPACT_ATOMS: atom_id res chain seq x y z
N MET A 1 -5.32 16.82 4.06
CA MET A 1 -5.61 15.48 3.53
C MET A 1 -7.10 15.39 3.29
N LEU A 2 -7.52 15.25 2.03
CA LEU A 2 -8.93 15.11 1.69
C LEU A 2 -9.41 13.71 2.12
N ILE A 3 -10.65 13.60 2.58
CA ILE A 3 -11.25 12.34 3.06
C ILE A 3 -11.13 11.24 2.01
N ASN A 4 -11.31 11.57 0.74
CA ASN A 4 -11.17 10.62 -0.36
C ASN A 4 -9.74 10.04 -0.48
N ASP A 5 -8.69 10.83 -0.23
CA ASP A 5 -7.31 10.36 -0.24
C ASP A 5 -7.06 9.37 0.90
N LEU A 6 -7.68 9.63 2.06
CA LEU A 6 -7.58 8.74 3.21
C LEU A 6 -8.31 7.42 2.96
N LEU A 7 -9.52 7.46 2.40
CA LEU A 7 -10.26 6.27 2.02
C LEU A 7 -9.47 5.43 1.01
N ARG A 8 -8.95 6.07 -0.05
CA ARG A 8 -8.16 5.40 -1.09
C ARG A 8 -6.93 4.69 -0.51
N LYS A 9 -6.19 5.35 0.40
CA LYS A 9 -4.95 4.81 0.99
C LYS A 9 -5.17 3.71 2.03
N TYR A 10 -6.29 3.73 2.74
CA TYR A 10 -6.48 2.87 3.91
C TYR A 10 -7.63 1.87 3.80
N TRP A 11 -8.44 1.91 2.74
CA TRP A 11 -9.50 0.93 2.53
C TRP A 11 -8.96 -0.50 2.44
N LYS A 12 -8.05 -0.76 1.49
CA LYS A 12 -7.43 -2.07 1.29
C LYS A 12 -6.72 -2.59 2.55
N PRO A 13 -5.87 -1.80 3.24
CA PRO A 13 -5.29 -2.18 4.52
C PRO A 13 -6.30 -2.60 5.58
N VAL A 14 -7.38 -1.82 5.77
CA VAL A 14 -8.43 -2.12 6.75
C VAL A 14 -9.16 -3.40 6.37
N TYR A 15 -9.54 -3.56 5.11
CA TYR A 15 -10.17 -4.76 4.61
C TYR A 15 -9.29 -6.00 4.81
N CYS A 16 -8.00 -5.96 4.44
CA CYS A 16 -7.07 -7.09 4.61
C CYS A 16 -6.90 -7.48 6.09
N TYR A 17 -6.85 -6.49 6.99
CA TYR A 17 -6.85 -6.74 8.43
C TYR A 17 -8.07 -7.55 8.87
N LEU A 18 -9.26 -7.14 8.42
CA LEU A 18 -10.52 -7.79 8.79
C LEU A 18 -10.63 -9.20 8.20
N ARG A 19 -10.23 -9.39 6.95
CA ARG A 19 -10.14 -10.72 6.33
C ARG A 19 -9.23 -11.65 7.12
N HIS A 20 -8.08 -11.15 7.55
CA HIS A 20 -7.14 -11.92 8.36
C HIS A 20 -7.69 -12.24 9.78
N LYS A 21 -8.59 -11.42 10.31
CA LYS A 21 -9.31 -11.72 11.57
C LYS A 21 -10.43 -12.77 11.39
N GLY A 22 -10.58 -13.35 10.20
CA GLY A 22 -11.52 -14.42 9.92
C GLY A 22 -12.91 -13.96 9.46
N HIS A 23 -13.10 -12.67 9.18
CA HIS A 23 -14.35 -12.18 8.59
C HIS A 23 -14.47 -12.64 7.14
N THR A 24 -15.66 -12.99 6.71
CA THR A 24 -15.94 -13.27 5.30
C THR A 24 -15.74 -12.03 4.43
N ASN A 25 -15.72 -12.19 3.11
CA ASN A 25 -15.58 -11.06 2.18
C ASN A 25 -16.62 -9.96 2.45
N GLU A 26 -17.90 -10.35 2.54
CA GLU A 26 -19.00 -9.40 2.74
C GLU A 26 -18.93 -8.73 4.13
N GLU A 27 -18.68 -9.50 5.19
CA GLU A 27 -18.50 -8.95 6.54
C GLU A 27 -17.32 -7.97 6.62
N ALA A 28 -16.20 -8.29 5.95
CA ALA A 28 -15.03 -7.42 5.93
C ALA A 28 -15.32 -6.11 5.17
N LYS A 29 -16.06 -6.16 4.06
CA LYS A 29 -16.51 -4.96 3.34
C LYS A 29 -17.40 -4.09 4.21
N ASP A 30 -18.43 -4.69 4.82
CA ASP A 30 -19.38 -3.99 5.69
C ASP A 30 -18.69 -3.34 6.90
N LEU A 31 -17.80 -4.09 7.56
CA LEU A 31 -17.04 -3.57 8.70
C LEU A 31 -16.06 -2.47 8.29
N THR A 32 -15.43 -2.59 7.10
CA THR A 32 -14.56 -1.53 6.57
C THR A 32 -15.35 -0.26 6.34
N GLN A 33 -16.49 -0.36 5.67
CA GLN A 33 -17.39 0.76 5.41
C GLN A 33 -17.87 1.40 6.72
N GLY A 34 -18.37 0.59 7.66
CA GLY A 34 -18.83 1.06 8.97
C GLY A 34 -17.71 1.74 9.77
N PHE A 35 -16.49 1.21 9.73
CA PHE A 35 -15.33 1.80 10.38
C PHE A 35 -15.04 3.22 9.84
N PHE A 36 -15.01 3.38 8.52
CA PHE A 36 -14.79 4.69 7.93
C PHE A 36 -15.93 5.65 8.22
N GLN A 37 -17.17 5.22 8.16
CA GLN A 37 -18.34 6.06 8.47
C GLN A 37 -18.40 6.48 9.93
N GLU A 38 -18.34 5.51 10.87
CA GLU A 38 -18.56 5.79 12.30
C GLU A 38 -17.31 6.42 12.96
N VAL A 39 -16.12 5.93 12.62
CA VAL A 39 -14.91 6.25 13.37
C VAL A 39 -14.12 7.35 12.69
N VAL A 40 -13.89 7.25 11.38
CA VAL A 40 -13.05 8.21 10.67
C VAL A 40 -13.82 9.50 10.41
N LEU A 41 -15.05 9.41 9.90
CA LEU A 41 -15.88 10.57 9.58
C LEU A 41 -16.67 11.08 10.79
N GLY A 42 -17.33 10.17 11.53
CA GLY A 42 -18.23 10.52 12.63
C GLY A 42 -17.52 11.06 13.87
N ARG A 43 -16.34 10.55 14.21
CA ARG A 43 -15.61 10.94 15.44
C ARG A 43 -14.53 11.98 15.21
N LYS A 44 -14.48 12.63 14.04
CA LYS A 44 -13.43 13.61 13.69
C LYS A 44 -12.02 13.06 13.97
N LEU A 45 -11.81 11.76 13.68
CA LEU A 45 -10.57 11.04 13.98
C LEU A 45 -9.35 11.73 13.34
N VAL A 46 -9.56 12.36 12.18
CA VAL A 46 -8.53 13.14 11.46
C VAL A 46 -8.04 14.33 12.31
N HIS A 47 -8.92 15.00 13.05
CA HIS A 47 -8.54 16.08 13.98
C HIS A 47 -7.79 15.57 15.21
N GLN A 48 -8.16 14.40 15.71
CA GLN A 48 -7.46 13.79 16.87
C GLN A 48 -6.09 13.26 16.47
N ALA A 49 -5.93 12.78 15.25
CA ALA A 49 -4.67 12.30 14.72
C ALA A 49 -3.63 13.42 14.56
N SER A 50 -4.05 14.64 14.23
CA SER A 50 -3.15 15.81 14.12
C SER A 50 -2.54 16.24 15.47
N GLN A 51 -3.13 15.80 16.59
CA GLN A 51 -2.66 16.07 17.95
C GLN A 51 -1.87 14.89 18.56
N ALA A 52 -1.96 13.70 17.95
CA ALA A 52 -1.26 12.52 18.42
C ALA A 52 0.20 12.54 17.95
N LYS A 53 1.15 12.39 18.87
CA LYS A 53 2.54 12.12 18.55
C LYS A 53 2.62 10.70 17.96
N GLY A 54 2.98 10.56 16.68
CA GLY A 54 3.19 9.27 16.04
C GLY A 54 2.56 9.16 14.64
N SER A 55 2.79 8.02 14.00
CA SER A 55 2.28 7.70 12.67
C SER A 55 0.75 7.58 12.67
N PHE A 56 0.07 8.28 11.75
CA PHE A 56 -1.38 8.16 11.52
C PHE A 56 -1.79 6.69 11.29
N ARG A 57 -0.96 5.91 10.62
CA ARG A 57 -1.15 4.48 10.37
C ARG A 57 -1.32 3.68 11.68
N LYS A 58 -0.42 3.88 12.65
CA LYS A 58 -0.48 3.21 13.98
C LYS A 58 -1.74 3.62 14.75
N PHE A 59 -2.09 4.90 14.68
CA PHE A 59 -3.30 5.43 15.29
C PHE A 59 -4.56 4.82 14.67
N LEU A 60 -4.63 4.74 13.32
CA LEU A 60 -5.74 4.14 12.60
C LEU A 60 -5.91 2.65 12.95
N LEU A 61 -4.81 1.89 13.00
CA LEU A 61 -4.81 0.48 13.38
C LEU A 61 -5.33 0.28 14.81
N THR A 62 -4.92 1.14 15.74
CA THR A 62 -5.43 1.11 17.13
C THR A 62 -6.93 1.41 17.17
N ALA A 63 -7.40 2.38 16.40
CA ALA A 63 -8.82 2.72 16.30
C ALA A 63 -9.63 1.56 15.67
N LEU A 64 -9.11 0.93 14.62
CA LEU A 64 -9.70 -0.24 13.97
C LEU A 64 -9.85 -1.41 14.94
N THR A 65 -8.79 -1.73 15.69
CA THR A 65 -8.83 -2.81 16.69
C THR A 65 -9.91 -2.56 17.75
N ARG A 66 -10.06 -1.31 18.20
CA ARG A 66 -11.12 -0.92 19.15
C ARG A 66 -12.51 -1.01 18.54
N TYR A 67 -12.65 -0.58 17.28
CA TYR A 67 -13.92 -0.64 16.55
C TYR A 67 -14.38 -2.09 16.39
N VAL A 68 -13.53 -3.01 15.93
CA VAL A 68 -13.85 -4.43 15.77
C VAL A 68 -14.31 -5.04 17.09
N LYS A 69 -13.60 -4.78 18.20
CA LYS A 69 -14.02 -5.24 19.54
C LYS A 69 -15.39 -4.69 19.94
N SER A 70 -15.71 -3.44 19.59
CA SER A 70 -17.00 -2.81 19.88
C SER A 70 -18.11 -3.37 18.99
N ALA A 71 -17.85 -3.58 17.68
CA ALA A 71 -18.79 -4.17 16.74
C ALA A 71 -19.18 -5.59 17.17
N TYR A 72 -18.20 -6.41 17.55
CA TYR A 72 -18.44 -7.76 18.07
C TYR A 72 -19.32 -7.77 19.33
N ARG A 73 -19.09 -6.85 20.27
CA ARG A 73 -19.94 -6.72 21.47
C ARG A 73 -21.36 -6.28 21.12
N LYS A 74 -21.52 -5.35 20.17
CA LYS A 74 -22.84 -4.92 19.69
C LYS A 74 -23.58 -6.08 19.00
N GLU A 75 -22.90 -6.87 18.18
CA GLU A 75 -23.50 -8.02 17.48
C GLU A 75 -24.00 -9.09 18.46
N ILE A 76 -23.21 -9.42 19.48
CA ILE A 76 -23.65 -10.33 20.55
C ILE A 76 -24.88 -9.77 21.30
N ALA A 77 -24.92 -8.47 21.55
CA ALA A 77 -26.05 -7.81 22.18
C ALA A 77 -27.27 -7.71 21.24
N GLN A 78 -27.04 -7.52 19.92
CA GLN A 78 -28.08 -7.31 18.89
C GLN A 78 -28.62 -8.59 18.27
N LYS A 79 -28.08 -9.78 18.55
CA LYS A 79 -28.79 -11.04 18.21
C LYS A 79 -30.20 -11.11 18.76
N ARG A 80 -30.67 -10.03 19.40
CA ARG A 80 -32.06 -9.81 19.90
C ARG A 80 -32.87 -8.75 19.17
N ILE A 81 -32.39 -8.04 18.11
CA ILE A 81 -33.15 -6.96 17.43
C ILE A 81 -32.77 -6.83 15.93
N PRO A 82 -33.69 -6.57 14.97
CA PRO A 82 -33.43 -6.58 13.52
C PRO A 82 -32.67 -5.38 12.99
N LYS A 83 -31.98 -5.59 11.86
CA LYS A 83 -31.11 -4.65 11.13
C LYS A 83 -31.90 -3.52 10.44
N SER A 84 -31.40 -2.28 10.49
CA SER A 84 -31.84 -1.16 9.63
C SER A 84 -30.68 -0.55 8.85
N ASN A 85 -30.91 -0.40 7.57
CA ASN A 85 -30.31 0.37 6.48
C ASN A 85 -28.93 1.01 6.64
N LEU A 86 -27.96 0.47 5.88
CA LEU A 86 -26.66 1.08 5.55
C LEU A 86 -26.71 1.62 4.11
N VAL A 87 -26.22 2.84 3.92
CA VAL A 87 -26.05 3.46 2.60
C VAL A 87 -24.75 2.96 1.99
N ALA A 88 -24.82 2.37 0.80
CA ALA A 88 -23.64 1.88 0.07
C ALA A 88 -22.71 3.04 -0.33
N ILE A 89 -21.44 2.91 -0.02
CA ILE A 89 -20.37 3.75 -0.59
C ILE A 89 -19.70 2.92 -1.69
N ASP A 90 -20.11 3.14 -2.93
CA ASP A 90 -19.48 2.53 -4.12
C ASP A 90 -18.14 3.21 -4.41
N TYR A 91 -17.06 2.76 -3.80
CA TYR A 91 -15.76 3.43 -3.99
C TYR A 91 -14.60 2.55 -4.42
N ILE A 92 -14.73 1.22 -4.48
CA ILE A 92 -13.63 0.37 -4.98
C ILE A 92 -14.23 -0.84 -5.69
N ASP A 93 -13.75 -1.08 -6.90
CA ASP A 93 -14.03 -2.28 -7.68
C ASP A 93 -13.54 -3.51 -6.90
N ALA A 94 -14.47 -4.39 -6.55
CA ALA A 94 -14.22 -5.54 -5.68
C ALA A 94 -13.33 -6.62 -6.32
N THR A 95 -12.95 -6.44 -7.59
CA THR A 95 -12.15 -7.39 -8.38
C THR A 95 -10.67 -7.39 -8.04
N GLU A 96 -10.16 -6.33 -7.37
CA GLU A 96 -8.73 -6.22 -6.99
C GLU A 96 -8.43 -6.62 -5.53
N LEU A 97 -9.39 -7.20 -4.80
CA LEU A 97 -9.18 -7.56 -3.40
C LEU A 97 -8.42 -8.88 -3.30
N VAL A 98 -7.11 -8.76 -3.11
CA VAL A 98 -6.20 -9.90 -2.90
C VAL A 98 -6.55 -10.62 -1.59
N GLU A 99 -6.60 -11.97 -1.63
CA GLU A 99 -6.71 -12.78 -0.43
C GLU A 99 -5.52 -12.51 0.50
N PRO A 100 -5.73 -12.33 1.81
CA PRO A 100 -4.64 -12.07 2.73
C PRO A 100 -3.68 -13.27 2.79
N LEU A 101 -2.38 -13.00 2.76
CA LEU A 101 -1.34 -14.01 2.91
C LEU A 101 -1.50 -14.69 4.28
N THR A 102 -1.65 -16.00 4.30
CA THR A 102 -1.93 -16.80 5.49
C THR A 102 -0.80 -16.81 6.52
N GLU A 103 0.43 -16.48 6.09
CA GLU A 103 1.63 -16.47 6.94
C GLU A 103 1.81 -15.20 7.77
N LEU A 104 1.04 -14.14 7.51
CA LEU A 104 1.15 -12.86 8.22
C LEU A 104 0.20 -12.82 9.42
N THR A 105 0.48 -11.96 10.40
CA THR A 105 -0.51 -11.55 11.40
C THR A 105 -1.52 -10.57 10.79
N ALA A 106 -2.65 -10.31 11.46
CA ALA A 106 -3.61 -9.32 10.98
C ALA A 106 -2.99 -7.92 10.84
N GLU A 107 -2.15 -7.54 11.80
CA GLU A 107 -1.37 -6.31 11.77
C GLU A 107 -0.36 -6.32 10.60
N GLY A 108 0.26 -7.47 10.36
CA GLY A 108 1.15 -7.70 9.22
C GLY A 108 0.42 -7.54 7.88
N SER A 109 -0.76 -8.13 7.74
CA SER A 109 -1.61 -7.98 6.55
C SER A 109 -2.02 -6.52 6.30
N PHE A 110 -2.35 -5.77 7.35
CA PHE A 110 -2.61 -4.34 7.25
C PHE A 110 -1.40 -3.57 6.72
N HIS A 111 -0.21 -3.83 7.29
CA HIS A 111 1.01 -3.15 6.87
C HIS A 111 1.43 -3.53 5.46
N TYR A 112 1.35 -4.81 5.10
CA TYR A 112 1.64 -5.30 3.76
C TYR A 112 0.73 -4.63 2.72
N ALA A 113 -0.58 -4.64 2.94
CA ALA A 113 -1.54 -4.01 2.03
C ALA A 113 -1.31 -2.49 1.91
N TRP A 114 -0.89 -1.82 3.00
CA TRP A 114 -0.54 -0.41 2.96
C TRP A 114 0.71 -0.13 2.12
N VAL A 115 1.78 -0.93 2.29
CA VAL A 115 3.00 -0.82 1.50
C VAL A 115 2.73 -1.11 0.02
N SER A 116 1.96 -2.16 -0.28
CA SER A 116 1.56 -2.50 -1.65
C SER A 116 0.84 -1.33 -2.32
N SER A 117 -0.19 -0.77 -1.68
CA SER A 117 -0.92 0.39 -2.22
C SER A 117 -0.02 1.63 -2.41
N LEU A 118 0.92 1.85 -1.50
CA LEU A 118 1.91 2.93 -1.63
C LEU A 118 2.80 2.70 -2.86
N LEU A 119 3.27 1.48 -3.07
CA LEU A 119 4.13 1.15 -4.21
C LEU A 119 3.39 1.28 -5.54
N ASP A 120 2.12 0.86 -5.60
CA ASP A 120 1.26 1.02 -6.78
C ASP A 120 1.15 2.51 -7.17
N GLU A 121 0.88 3.39 -6.19
CA GLU A 121 0.81 4.85 -6.43
C GLU A 121 2.18 5.41 -6.88
N VAL A 122 3.27 4.98 -6.24
CA VAL A 122 4.63 5.43 -6.57
C VAL A 122 5.04 4.99 -7.97
N PHE A 123 4.77 3.75 -8.33
CA PHE A 123 5.14 3.24 -9.65
C PHE A 123 4.35 3.93 -10.76
N ALA A 124 3.05 4.13 -10.59
CA ALA A 124 2.23 4.87 -11.54
C ALA A 124 2.73 6.32 -11.73
N GLU A 125 3.10 7.00 -10.64
CA GLU A 125 3.65 8.34 -10.69
C GLU A 125 5.00 8.39 -11.40
N VAL A 126 5.93 7.46 -11.09
CA VAL A 126 7.27 7.42 -11.69
C VAL A 126 7.20 7.01 -13.17
N GLU A 127 6.27 6.12 -13.53
CA GLU A 127 6.00 5.77 -14.93
C GLU A 127 5.59 7.00 -15.73
N ALA A 128 4.59 7.75 -15.25
CA ALA A 128 4.11 8.96 -15.88
C ALA A 128 5.24 10.02 -16.01
N ASP A 129 6.04 10.20 -14.96
CA ASP A 129 7.19 11.10 -14.97
C ASP A 129 8.27 10.66 -15.97
N CYS A 130 8.56 9.37 -16.05
CA CYS A 130 9.50 8.83 -17.04
C CYS A 130 9.02 9.05 -18.48
N HIS A 131 7.72 8.86 -18.74
CA HIS A 131 7.14 9.12 -20.06
C HIS A 131 7.23 10.60 -20.43
N ALA A 132 6.91 11.49 -19.50
CA ALA A 132 6.97 12.95 -19.72
C ALA A 132 8.40 13.46 -20.02
N HIS A 133 9.43 12.74 -19.51
CA HIS A 133 10.83 13.13 -19.68
C HIS A 133 11.59 12.30 -20.74
N ASN A 134 10.89 11.60 -21.64
CA ASN A 134 11.49 10.74 -22.68
C ASN A 134 12.35 9.60 -22.11
N LEU A 135 12.03 9.09 -20.92
CA LEU A 135 12.70 7.99 -20.24
C LEU A 135 11.88 6.69 -20.29
N THR A 136 10.99 6.52 -21.28
CA THR A 136 10.12 5.35 -21.43
C THR A 136 10.92 4.03 -21.41
N VAL A 137 12.05 3.96 -22.13
CA VAL A 137 12.90 2.77 -22.13
C VAL A 137 13.50 2.52 -20.74
N HIS A 138 13.88 3.56 -20.00
CA HIS A 138 14.39 3.41 -18.63
C HIS A 138 13.34 2.82 -17.71
N TRP A 139 12.10 3.31 -17.81
CA TRP A 139 10.97 2.75 -17.06
C TRP A 139 10.70 1.30 -17.43
N ASN A 140 10.61 0.96 -18.71
CA ASN A 140 10.37 -0.40 -19.15
C ASN A 140 11.43 -1.38 -18.65
N VAL A 141 12.72 -0.98 -18.68
CA VAL A 141 13.82 -1.75 -18.13
C VAL A 141 13.67 -1.95 -16.61
N TYR A 142 13.29 -0.91 -15.90
CA TYR A 142 13.06 -0.96 -14.45
C TYR A 142 11.85 -1.84 -14.11
N ARG A 143 10.75 -1.68 -14.84
CA ARG A 143 9.55 -2.48 -14.67
C ARG A 143 9.85 -3.97 -14.82
N ASP A 144 10.45 -4.37 -15.93
CA ASP A 144 10.72 -5.78 -16.21
C ASP A 144 11.72 -6.39 -15.23
N ARG A 145 12.68 -5.61 -14.74
CA ARG A 145 13.72 -6.12 -13.87
C ARG A 145 13.39 -6.04 -12.39
N VAL A 146 12.50 -5.15 -11.99
CA VAL A 146 12.22 -4.87 -10.58
C VAL A 146 10.75 -5.07 -10.26
N VAL A 147 9.84 -4.42 -10.99
CA VAL A 147 8.42 -4.39 -10.64
C VAL A 147 7.75 -5.73 -10.92
N GLU A 148 7.90 -6.25 -12.14
CA GLU A 148 7.29 -7.52 -12.54
C GLU A 148 7.76 -8.72 -11.72
N PRO A 149 9.07 -8.88 -11.42
CA PRO A 149 9.52 -9.95 -10.54
C PRO A 149 8.94 -9.87 -9.13
N ILE A 150 8.78 -8.67 -8.58
CA ILE A 150 8.15 -8.47 -7.27
C ILE A 150 6.67 -8.86 -7.31
N ALA A 151 5.95 -8.42 -8.34
CA ALA A 151 4.52 -8.66 -8.48
C ALA A 151 4.17 -10.15 -8.70
N HIS A 152 5.05 -10.91 -9.34
CA HIS A 152 4.81 -12.29 -9.72
C HIS A 152 5.70 -13.32 -8.99
N GLU A 153 6.43 -12.88 -7.96
CA GLU A 153 7.39 -13.74 -7.21
C GLU A 153 8.34 -14.51 -8.13
N ALA A 154 8.79 -13.84 -9.20
CA ALA A 154 9.63 -14.42 -10.25
C ALA A 154 11.09 -13.97 -10.13
N GLU A 155 12.01 -14.76 -10.68
CA GLU A 155 13.41 -14.34 -10.80
C GLU A 155 13.55 -13.18 -11.80
N PRO A 156 14.31 -12.12 -11.45
CA PRO A 156 14.50 -10.98 -12.33
C PRO A 156 15.36 -11.38 -13.55
N PRO A 157 14.99 -10.95 -14.77
CA PRO A 157 15.76 -11.23 -15.97
C PRO A 157 17.17 -10.64 -15.86
N SER A 158 18.16 -11.33 -16.41
CA SER A 158 19.55 -10.86 -16.44
C SER A 158 19.70 -9.55 -17.23
N LEU A 159 20.73 -8.76 -16.91
CA LEU A 159 21.02 -7.55 -17.68
C LEU A 159 21.33 -7.86 -19.16
N ALA A 160 21.79 -9.05 -19.49
CA ALA A 160 22.03 -9.46 -20.86
C ALA A 160 20.70 -9.64 -21.64
N GLU A 161 19.71 -10.27 -21.02
CA GLU A 161 18.35 -10.41 -21.59
C GLU A 161 17.67 -9.07 -21.76
N ILE A 162 17.79 -8.18 -20.78
CA ILE A 162 17.31 -6.79 -20.87
C ILE A 162 17.97 -6.04 -22.02
N CYS A 163 19.29 -6.12 -22.18
CA CYS A 163 19.99 -5.51 -23.29
C CYS A 163 19.49 -6.02 -24.65
N LYS A 164 19.27 -7.33 -24.77
CA LYS A 164 18.74 -7.94 -26.01
C LYS A 164 17.29 -7.47 -26.28
N LYS A 165 16.44 -7.46 -25.25
CA LYS A 165 15.01 -7.09 -25.36
C LYS A 165 14.82 -5.65 -25.83
N TYR A 166 15.61 -4.73 -25.26
CA TYR A 166 15.46 -3.28 -25.50
C TYR A 166 16.50 -2.69 -26.45
N ASN A 167 17.30 -3.53 -27.12
CA ASN A 167 18.41 -3.12 -28.01
C ASN A 167 19.36 -2.11 -27.34
N ILE A 168 19.76 -2.42 -26.08
CA ILE A 168 20.70 -1.59 -25.30
C ILE A 168 22.12 -2.06 -25.55
N GLU A 169 23.01 -1.13 -25.86
CA GLU A 169 24.39 -1.35 -26.28
C GLU A 169 25.19 -2.25 -25.33
N ASN A 170 25.03 -2.07 -24.01
CA ASN A 170 25.79 -2.83 -23.03
C ASN A 170 25.11 -2.88 -21.66
N ARG A 171 25.53 -3.84 -20.82
CA ARG A 171 25.00 -4.05 -19.47
C ARG A 171 25.15 -2.84 -18.55
N LYS A 172 26.23 -2.07 -18.68
CA LYS A 172 26.48 -0.86 -17.88
C LYS A 172 25.40 0.20 -18.15
N LYS A 173 25.03 0.37 -19.43
CA LYS A 173 23.95 1.30 -19.81
C LYS A 173 22.60 0.86 -19.26
N ALA A 174 22.26 -0.44 -19.35
CA ALA A 174 21.05 -1.00 -18.76
C ALA A 174 21.02 -0.83 -17.22
N SER A 175 22.13 -1.12 -16.55
CA SER A 175 22.27 -0.90 -15.10
C SER A 175 22.07 0.57 -14.72
N ASN A 176 22.66 1.51 -15.47
CA ASN A 176 22.46 2.94 -15.23
C ASN A 176 20.99 3.38 -15.41
N MET A 177 20.25 2.76 -16.34
CA MET A 177 18.81 3.01 -16.50
C MET A 177 18.04 2.59 -15.26
N VAL A 178 18.31 1.41 -14.71
CA VAL A 178 17.72 0.93 -13.46
C VAL A 178 18.02 1.89 -12.30
N VAL A 179 19.28 2.31 -12.15
CA VAL A 179 19.70 3.25 -11.10
C VAL A 179 18.97 4.59 -11.24
N THR A 180 18.80 5.08 -12.48
CA THR A 180 18.12 6.35 -12.74
C THR A 180 16.66 6.32 -12.30
N VAL A 181 15.94 5.25 -12.65
CA VAL A 181 14.53 5.10 -12.24
C VAL A 181 14.44 4.83 -10.74
N ASN A 182 15.34 4.01 -10.18
CA ASN A 182 15.35 3.71 -8.74
C ASN A 182 15.49 4.98 -7.88
N ARG A 183 16.30 5.95 -8.31
CA ARG A 183 16.42 7.26 -7.61
C ARG A 183 15.07 8.02 -7.63
N ARG A 184 14.32 7.97 -8.73
CA ARG A 184 12.98 8.58 -8.84
C ARG A 184 11.99 7.88 -7.92
N VAL A 185 11.98 6.55 -7.90
CA VAL A 185 11.16 5.74 -6.99
C VAL A 185 11.46 6.08 -5.54
N GLN A 186 12.74 6.14 -5.15
CA GLN A 186 13.13 6.53 -3.78
C GLN A 186 12.62 7.93 -3.42
N ALA A 187 12.74 8.89 -4.34
CA ALA A 187 12.27 10.26 -4.12
C ALA A 187 10.74 10.31 -3.97
N ALA A 188 10.01 9.55 -4.79
CA ALA A 188 8.56 9.44 -4.72
C ALA A 188 8.10 8.77 -3.41
N ILE A 189 8.69 7.62 -3.02
CA ILE A 189 8.43 6.97 -1.73
C ILE A 189 8.62 7.98 -0.59
N LYS A 190 9.75 8.69 -0.56
CA LYS A 190 10.06 9.67 0.49
C LYS A 190 9.02 10.80 0.55
N ARG A 191 8.51 11.27 -0.60
CA ARG A 191 7.46 12.28 -0.69
C ARG A 191 6.13 11.77 -0.14
N HIS A 192 5.70 10.57 -0.54
CA HIS A 192 4.46 9.95 -0.05
C HIS A 192 4.51 9.68 1.45
N LEU A 193 5.64 9.18 1.96
CA LEU A 193 5.83 8.93 3.38
C LEU A 193 5.81 10.22 4.22
N ARG A 194 6.42 11.31 3.74
CA ARG A 194 6.35 12.62 4.42
C ARG A 194 4.93 13.15 4.56
N GLN A 195 4.05 12.84 3.62
CA GLN A 195 2.64 13.21 3.73
C GLN A 195 1.87 12.33 4.73
N ALA A 196 2.32 11.10 4.97
CA ALA A 196 1.66 10.12 5.82
C ALA A 196 2.20 10.08 7.26
N LEU A 197 3.42 10.52 7.48
CA LEU A 197 4.14 10.44 8.76
C LEU A 197 4.48 11.84 9.27
N SER A 198 4.34 12.03 10.59
CA SER A 198 4.61 13.31 11.25
C SER A 198 6.08 13.52 11.66
N GLU A 199 6.90 12.46 11.67
CA GLU A 199 8.29 12.50 12.12
C GLU A 199 9.25 12.15 10.97
N GLU A 200 10.24 13.01 10.74
CA GLU A 200 11.19 12.90 9.63
C GLU A 200 12.11 11.66 9.77
N THR A 201 12.51 11.31 10.99
CA THR A 201 13.34 10.13 11.29
C THR A 201 12.60 8.83 10.91
N THR A 202 11.31 8.74 11.21
CA THR A 202 10.47 7.58 10.85
C THR A 202 10.31 7.44 9.34
N VAL A 203 10.22 8.58 8.60
CA VAL A 203 10.15 8.58 7.14
C VAL A 203 11.42 8.00 6.52
N GLU A 204 12.59 8.37 7.03
CA GLU A 204 13.85 7.87 6.51
C GLU A 204 14.04 6.37 6.77
N ASP A 205 13.68 5.90 7.95
CA ASP A 205 13.82 4.49 8.31
C ASP A 205 12.84 3.61 7.52
N GLU A 206 11.57 4.00 7.40
CA GLU A 206 10.60 3.29 6.56
C GLU A 206 10.99 3.34 5.07
N THR A 207 11.50 4.48 4.58
CA THR A 207 11.99 4.58 3.20
C THR A 207 13.15 3.61 2.95
N LYS A 208 14.13 3.55 3.87
CA LYS A 208 15.27 2.64 3.77
C LYS A 208 14.84 1.18 3.76
N GLU A 209 13.86 0.82 4.57
CA GLU A 209 13.35 -0.55 4.63
C GLU A 209 12.64 -0.96 3.33
N ILE A 210 11.74 -0.13 2.83
CA ILE A 210 11.03 -0.36 1.56
C ILE A 210 12.03 -0.45 0.41
N VAL A 211 12.94 0.52 0.31
CA VAL A 211 13.96 0.56 -0.76
C VAL A 211 14.91 -0.63 -0.66
N ARG A 212 15.33 -1.03 0.53
CA ARG A 212 16.19 -2.21 0.72
C ARG A 212 15.50 -3.48 0.23
N THR A 213 14.22 -3.63 0.48
CA THR A 213 13.42 -4.76 -0.01
C THR A 213 13.36 -4.75 -1.54
N LEU A 214 13.07 -3.60 -2.16
CA LEU A 214 13.07 -3.44 -3.61
C LEU A 214 14.44 -3.74 -4.22
N LEU A 215 15.53 -3.25 -3.60
CA LEU A 215 16.90 -3.46 -4.11
C LEU A 215 17.38 -4.90 -3.97
N LYS A 216 17.00 -5.62 -2.92
CA LYS A 216 17.34 -7.06 -2.78
C LYS A 216 16.76 -7.89 -3.91
N ILE A 217 15.56 -7.53 -4.37
CA ILE A 217 14.90 -8.21 -5.48
C ILE A 217 15.53 -7.79 -6.83
N ALA A 218 15.98 -6.53 -6.94
CA ALA A 218 16.61 -6.00 -8.16
C ALA A 218 18.06 -6.45 -8.36
N GLN A 219 18.76 -6.88 -7.31
CA GLN A 219 20.14 -7.39 -7.35
C GLN A 219 20.17 -8.85 -6.89
N PRO A 220 19.89 -9.81 -7.76
CA PRO A 220 20.37 -11.16 -7.53
C PRO A 220 21.88 -11.12 -7.75
N ASP A 221 22.62 -11.57 -6.77
CA ASP A 221 24.04 -11.83 -6.66
C ASP A 221 24.96 -11.44 -7.84
N VAL A 222 25.90 -10.54 -7.55
CA VAL A 222 27.13 -10.34 -8.32
C VAL A 222 28.02 -11.53 -8.11
#